data_e26f746a1d5f28bc9d54898b69ece1b2
#
_entry.id   e26f746a1d5f28bc9d54898b69ece1b2
#
_cell.length_a   1.000
_cell.length_b   1.000
_cell.length_c   1.000
_cell.angle_alpha   90.00
_cell.angle_beta   90.00
_cell.angle_gamma   90.00
#
_symmetry.space_group_name_H-M   'P 1'
#
loop_
_entity.id
_entity.type
_entity.pdbx_description
1 polymer ?
#
loop_
_entity_poly.entity_id
_entity_poly.type
_entity_poly.pdbx_seq_one_letter_code
_entity_poly.pdbx_strand_id
1 'polypeptide(L)'
;MRKTILQSCFAAIVLASGISSADAQDKAAFSSNWPEWRGLYNTGAVQGGNTPVEFSETKNVKWKVEIPGKGHATPIVWGNQIILQTAVPTDKKVDRGDSGAGSQMSPNQTDLVHQFMVISVDKNSGKTNWKTIVKEELPEERTHE
;
A
#
# COMPACT_ATOMS: atom_id res chain seq x y z
N MET A 1 12.27 -10.17 69.00
CA MET A 1 11.45 -9.35 68.16
C MET A 1 12.33 -8.50 67.24
N ARG A 2 12.72 -8.98 66.10
CA ARG A 2 13.38 -8.23 64.99
C ARG A 2 13.70 -9.16 63.84
N LYS A 3 12.71 -9.57 63.05
CA LYS A 3 12.87 -10.26 61.75
C LYS A 3 11.55 -10.18 60.97
N THR A 4 11.19 -9.07 60.39
CA THR A 4 10.08 -8.99 59.44
C THR A 4 10.01 -7.62 58.72
N ILE A 5 11.10 -7.07 58.19
CA ILE A 5 11.03 -5.86 57.33
C ILE A 5 12.01 -5.97 56.12
N LEU A 6 12.31 -7.10 55.58
CA LEU A 6 13.24 -7.19 54.45
C LEU A 6 12.71 -7.98 53.24
N GLN A 7 11.42 -8.19 53.14
CA GLN A 7 10.85 -8.99 52.02
C GLN A 7 9.89 -8.21 51.11
N SER A 8 9.67 -6.94 51.29
CA SER A 8 8.69 -6.17 50.47
C SER A 8 9.26 -5.26 49.39
N CYS A 9 10.58 -5.20 49.17
CA CYS A 9 11.18 -4.29 48.18
C CYS A 9 11.59 -4.96 46.86
N PHE A 10 11.45 -6.27 46.70
CA PHE A 10 11.91 -6.97 45.48
C PHE A 10 10.82 -7.21 44.43
N ALA A 11 9.56 -6.94 44.70
CA ALA A 11 8.45 -7.21 43.77
C ALA A 11 8.07 -6.03 42.85
N ALA A 12 8.63 -4.84 43.05
CA ALA A 12 8.23 -3.63 42.30
C ALA A 12 9.09 -3.27 41.07
N ILE A 13 10.18 -3.99 40.80
CA ILE A 13 11.14 -3.61 39.74
C ILE A 13 10.93 -4.38 38.42
N VAL A 14 10.10 -5.41 38.37
CA VAL A 14 9.95 -6.25 37.15
C VAL A 14 8.84 -5.75 36.19
N LEU A 15 8.08 -4.77 36.54
CA LEU A 15 6.94 -4.28 35.70
C LEU A 15 7.28 -3.08 34.78
N ALA A 16 8.50 -2.53 34.83
CA ALA A 16 8.85 -1.33 34.04
C ALA A 16 9.60 -1.62 32.73
N SER A 17 9.95 -2.86 32.41
CA SER A 17 10.76 -3.19 31.23
C SER A 17 9.97 -3.71 30.02
N GLY A 18 8.65 -3.74 30.07
CA GLY A 18 7.82 -4.33 29.00
C GLY A 18 7.35 -3.37 27.91
N ILE A 19 7.50 -2.06 28.07
CA ILE A 19 6.88 -1.08 27.16
C ILE A 19 7.84 -0.61 26.05
N SER A 20 9.14 -0.75 26.23
CA SER A 20 10.12 -0.24 25.24
C SER A 20 10.38 -1.14 24.02
N SER A 21 9.95 -2.39 24.03
CA SER A 21 10.25 -3.33 22.94
C SER A 21 9.29 -3.24 21.76
N ALA A 22 8.03 -2.88 21.98
CA ALA A 22 7.03 -2.78 20.90
C ALA A 22 7.33 -1.57 19.99
N ASP A 23 7.56 -0.40 20.57
CA ASP A 23 7.83 0.83 19.80
C ASP A 23 9.13 0.75 18.97
N ALA A 24 10.15 0.06 19.47
CA ALA A 24 11.42 -0.13 18.75
C ALA A 24 11.26 -1.11 17.58
N GLN A 25 10.43 -2.14 17.75
CA GLN A 25 10.16 -3.14 16.73
C GLN A 25 9.31 -2.55 15.59
N ASP A 26 8.33 -1.71 15.91
CA ASP A 26 7.52 -1.00 14.93
C ASP A 26 8.34 0.00 14.12
N LYS A 27 9.25 0.74 14.75
CA LYS A 27 10.18 1.65 14.07
C LYS A 27 11.14 0.91 13.14
N ALA A 28 11.69 -0.23 13.56
CA ALA A 28 12.57 -1.05 12.73
C ALA A 28 11.81 -1.65 11.53
N ALA A 29 10.59 -2.13 11.75
CA ALA A 29 9.72 -2.61 10.68
C ALA A 29 9.39 -1.50 9.68
N PHE A 30 9.03 -0.31 10.16
CA PHE A 30 8.73 0.84 9.31
C PHE A 30 9.95 1.25 8.48
N SER A 31 11.14 1.34 9.09
CA SER A 31 12.38 1.77 8.43
C SER A 31 12.93 0.78 7.40
N SER A 32 12.56 -0.50 7.47
CA SER A 32 12.98 -1.54 6.53
C SER A 32 12.05 -1.71 5.32
N ASN A 33 10.99 -0.90 5.23
CA ASN A 33 9.97 -0.98 4.20
C ASN A 33 9.90 0.31 3.37
N TRP A 34 9.03 0.31 2.35
CA TRP A 34 8.67 1.49 1.56
C TRP A 34 7.19 1.80 1.79
N PRO A 35 6.84 2.42 2.93
CA PRO A 35 5.47 2.45 3.44
C PRO A 35 4.59 3.51 2.79
N GLU A 36 5.16 4.48 2.08
CA GLU A 36 4.44 5.63 1.55
C GLU A 36 5.05 6.16 0.24
N TRP A 37 4.37 7.10 -0.38
CA TRP A 37 4.86 7.79 -1.56
C TRP A 37 6.21 8.45 -1.28
N ARG A 38 7.18 8.23 -2.18
CA ARG A 38 8.58 8.66 -2.07
C ARG A 38 9.35 8.05 -0.89
N GLY A 39 8.80 7.01 -0.24
CA GLY A 39 9.47 6.22 0.79
C GLY A 39 9.62 6.92 2.13
N LEU A 40 10.32 6.26 3.02
CA LEU A 40 10.45 6.59 4.44
C LEU A 40 10.79 8.06 4.75
N TYR A 41 11.56 8.71 3.90
CA TYR A 41 12.01 10.08 4.12
C TYR A 41 11.40 11.09 3.13
N ASN A 42 10.39 10.70 2.38
CA ASN A 42 9.76 11.51 1.35
C ASN A 42 10.73 12.06 0.28
N THR A 43 11.90 11.47 0.14
CA THR A 43 12.94 11.90 -0.80
C THR A 43 12.92 11.15 -2.13
N GLY A 44 12.26 9.99 -2.18
CA GLY A 44 12.32 9.06 -3.32
C GLY A 44 13.62 8.28 -3.41
N ALA A 45 14.51 8.42 -2.44
CA ALA A 45 15.81 7.78 -2.42
C ALA A 45 15.89 6.67 -1.36
N VAL A 46 16.55 5.57 -1.69
CA VAL A 46 16.91 4.51 -0.75
C VAL A 46 18.30 4.76 -0.22
N GLN A 47 18.43 4.90 1.10
CA GLN A 47 19.75 5.09 1.72
C GLN A 47 20.53 3.76 1.70
N GLY A 48 21.74 3.78 1.17
CA GLY A 48 22.61 2.61 1.10
C GLY A 48 22.16 1.53 0.13
N GLY A 49 21.19 1.83 -0.75
CA GLY A 49 20.70 0.88 -1.73
C GLY A 49 21.70 0.63 -2.86
N ASN A 50 21.94 -0.63 -3.18
CA ASN A 50 22.68 -1.02 -4.39
C ASN A 50 21.69 -1.19 -5.55
N THR A 51 21.21 -0.07 -6.08
CA THR A 51 20.30 -0.06 -7.23
C THR A 51 21.08 -0.28 -8.53
N PRO A 52 20.59 -1.09 -9.48
CA PRO A 52 21.23 -1.24 -10.77
C PRO A 52 21.20 0.09 -11.53
N VAL A 53 22.33 0.45 -12.11
CA VAL A 53 22.45 1.66 -12.98
C VAL A 53 21.98 1.38 -14.42
N GLU A 54 21.88 0.12 -14.78
CA GLU A 54 21.38 -0.33 -16.08
C GLU A 54 20.29 -1.37 -15.86
N PHE A 55 19.16 -1.20 -16.54
CA PHE A 55 18.12 -2.23 -16.61
C PHE A 55 17.37 -2.17 -17.95
N SER A 56 16.88 -3.31 -18.38
CA SER A 56 16.04 -3.46 -19.56
C SER A 56 15.04 -4.59 -19.29
N GLU A 57 14.19 -4.93 -20.23
CA GLU A 57 13.26 -6.07 -20.07
C GLU A 57 13.95 -7.40 -19.78
N THR A 58 15.23 -7.54 -20.13
CA THR A 58 16.02 -8.76 -19.93
C THR A 58 17.20 -8.60 -18.97
N LYS A 59 17.48 -7.39 -18.49
CA LYS A 59 18.64 -7.11 -17.63
C LYS A 59 18.19 -6.47 -16.33
N ASN A 60 18.54 -7.08 -15.23
CA ASN A 60 18.23 -6.62 -13.86
C ASN A 60 16.72 -6.52 -13.54
N VAL A 61 15.87 -7.19 -14.33
CA VAL A 61 14.45 -7.38 -14.04
C VAL A 61 14.24 -8.76 -13.45
N LYS A 62 13.77 -8.85 -12.21
CA LYS A 62 13.54 -10.11 -11.53
C LYS A 62 12.26 -10.81 -12.04
N TRP A 63 11.22 -10.03 -12.23
CA TRP A 63 9.93 -10.48 -12.75
C TRP A 63 9.14 -9.28 -13.30
N LYS A 64 8.15 -9.57 -14.10
CA LYS A 64 7.17 -8.62 -14.63
C LYS A 64 5.79 -9.28 -14.53
N VAL A 65 4.82 -8.54 -14.02
CA VAL A 65 3.44 -9.01 -13.85
C VAL A 65 2.48 -7.95 -14.34
N GLU A 66 1.44 -8.38 -15.02
CA GLU A 66 0.37 -7.51 -15.46
C GLU A 66 -0.60 -7.24 -14.29
N ILE A 67 -0.96 -5.96 -14.10
CA ILE A 67 -1.95 -5.53 -13.13
C ILE A 67 -3.20 -5.11 -13.91
N PRO A 68 -4.38 -5.67 -13.58
CA PRO A 68 -5.61 -5.35 -14.29
C PRO A 68 -6.04 -3.90 -14.03
N GLY A 69 -6.69 -3.29 -15.01
CA GLY A 69 -7.24 -1.95 -14.90
C GLY A 69 -6.22 -0.83 -15.07
N LYS A 70 -6.57 0.34 -14.59
CA LYS A 70 -5.74 1.55 -14.63
C LYS A 70 -5.65 2.17 -13.23
N GLY A 71 -4.54 2.85 -12.94
CA GLY A 71 -4.38 3.57 -11.70
C GLY A 71 -3.03 4.30 -11.63
N HIS A 72 -3.01 5.41 -10.91
CA HIS A 72 -1.82 6.20 -10.63
C HIS A 72 -1.37 6.06 -9.16
N ALA A 73 -1.92 5.07 -8.45
CA ALA A 73 -1.56 4.84 -7.06
C ALA A 73 -0.11 4.36 -6.95
N THR A 74 0.64 4.98 -6.06
CA THR A 74 2.00 4.55 -5.76
C THR A 74 1.96 3.24 -4.99
N PRO A 75 2.65 2.18 -5.46
CA PRO A 75 2.78 0.96 -4.70
C PRO A 75 3.54 1.19 -3.41
N ILE A 76 3.13 0.50 -2.35
CA ILE A 76 3.88 0.43 -1.10
C ILE A 76 4.49 -0.96 -0.94
N VAL A 77 5.61 -1.05 -0.24
CA VAL A 77 6.27 -2.32 0.09
C VAL A 77 6.25 -2.51 1.60
N TRP A 78 5.66 -3.61 2.04
CA TRP A 78 5.63 -3.99 3.45
C TRP A 78 5.99 -5.48 3.60
N GLY A 79 7.10 -5.76 4.26
CA GLY A 79 7.65 -7.10 4.37
C GLY A 79 7.91 -7.73 3.00
N ASN A 80 7.23 -8.82 2.72
CA ASN A 80 7.33 -9.53 1.43
C ASN A 80 6.19 -9.18 0.45
N GLN A 81 5.44 -8.12 0.71
CA GLN A 81 4.29 -7.72 -0.10
C GLN A 81 4.54 -6.39 -0.79
N ILE A 82 4.11 -6.31 -2.05
CA ILE A 82 3.91 -5.06 -2.77
C ILE A 82 2.40 -4.87 -2.84
N ILE A 83 1.89 -3.77 -2.29
CA ILE A 83 0.46 -3.46 -2.23
C ILE A 83 0.20 -2.26 -3.12
N LEU A 84 -0.78 -2.39 -3.98
CA LEU A 84 -1.17 -1.36 -4.94
C LEU A 84 -2.69 -1.30 -5.12
N GLN A 85 -3.16 -0.18 -5.63
CA GLN A 85 -4.57 0.04 -5.97
C GLN A 85 -4.73 0.14 -7.48
N THR A 86 -5.89 -0.29 -7.96
CA THR A 86 -6.28 -0.19 -9.37
C THR A 86 -7.78 -0.04 -9.52
N ALA A 87 -8.22 0.54 -10.64
CA ALA A 87 -9.62 0.65 -11.02
C ALA A 87 -9.84 -0.18 -12.30
N VAL A 88 -10.68 -1.19 -12.20
CA VAL A 88 -10.99 -2.12 -13.30
C VAL A 88 -12.39 -1.79 -13.81
N PRO A 89 -12.57 -1.40 -15.08
CA PRO A 89 -13.90 -1.20 -15.65
C PRO A 89 -14.64 -2.54 -15.69
N THR A 90 -15.95 -2.47 -15.44
CA THR A 90 -16.88 -3.60 -15.60
C THR A 90 -17.71 -3.43 -16.88
N ASP A 91 -18.52 -4.44 -17.20
CA ASP A 91 -19.48 -4.34 -18.31
C ASP A 91 -20.77 -3.58 -17.92
N LYS A 92 -20.91 -3.16 -16.66
CA LYS A 92 -22.08 -2.44 -16.17
C LYS A 92 -22.02 -0.98 -16.57
N LYS A 93 -23.01 -0.57 -17.38
CA LYS A 93 -23.22 0.81 -17.76
C LYS A 93 -24.27 1.47 -16.88
N VAL A 94 -24.05 2.72 -16.52
CA VAL A 94 -25.03 3.58 -15.88
C VAL A 94 -25.43 4.67 -16.86
N ASP A 95 -26.71 4.75 -17.17
CA ASP A 95 -27.25 5.89 -17.91
C ASP A 95 -27.21 7.12 -16.98
N ARG A 96 -26.37 8.08 -17.33
CA ARG A 96 -26.25 9.33 -16.56
C ARG A 96 -27.45 10.27 -16.77
N GLY A 97 -28.41 9.86 -17.61
CA GLY A 97 -29.52 10.72 -18.04
C GLY A 97 -29.00 11.90 -18.89
N ASP A 98 -29.89 12.44 -19.69
CA ASP A 98 -29.63 13.71 -20.38
C ASP A 98 -29.61 14.83 -19.30
N SER A 99 -28.48 15.19 -18.81
CA SER A 99 -28.29 16.28 -17.84
C SER A 99 -28.52 17.60 -18.56
N GLY A 100 -29.73 17.84 -19.02
CA GLY A 100 -30.28 19.07 -19.58
C GLY A 100 -29.39 19.79 -20.62
N ALA A 101 -29.98 20.36 -21.64
CA ALA A 101 -29.34 21.04 -22.76
C ALA A 101 -28.15 21.91 -22.32
N GLY A 102 -26.91 21.41 -22.52
CA GLY A 102 -25.66 22.13 -22.24
C GLY A 102 -24.57 21.35 -21.52
N SER A 103 -24.87 20.22 -20.91
CA SER A 103 -23.83 19.38 -20.28
C SER A 103 -23.19 18.50 -21.36
N GLN A 104 -22.17 19.03 -22.04
CA GLN A 104 -21.34 18.20 -22.89
C GLN A 104 -20.61 17.18 -22.00
N MET A 105 -20.90 15.90 -22.16
CA MET A 105 -20.09 14.84 -21.57
C MET A 105 -18.63 15.10 -21.91
N SER A 106 -17.82 15.21 -20.90
CA SER A 106 -16.39 15.44 -21.09
C SER A 106 -15.80 14.23 -21.82
N PRO A 107 -14.92 14.42 -22.83
CA PRO A 107 -14.46 13.34 -23.70
C PRO A 107 -13.82 12.14 -22.98
N ASN A 108 -13.40 12.30 -21.72
CA ASN A 108 -12.78 11.24 -20.93
C ASN A 108 -13.64 10.76 -19.75
N GLN A 109 -14.94 11.08 -19.75
CA GLN A 109 -15.86 10.60 -18.71
C GLN A 109 -16.41 9.24 -19.11
N THR A 110 -16.29 8.26 -18.21
CA THR A 110 -16.81 6.91 -18.45
C THR A 110 -18.23 6.76 -17.95
N ASP A 111 -19.03 5.96 -18.64
CA ASP A 111 -20.37 5.48 -18.19
C ASP A 111 -20.27 4.09 -17.54
N LEU A 112 -19.07 3.49 -17.50
CA LEU A 112 -18.84 2.19 -16.93
C LEU A 112 -18.60 2.24 -15.43
N VAL A 113 -19.29 1.38 -14.71
CA VAL A 113 -18.98 1.09 -13.31
C VAL A 113 -17.59 0.49 -13.20
N HIS A 114 -16.81 0.92 -12.23
CA HIS A 114 -15.48 0.40 -11.97
C HIS A 114 -15.43 -0.34 -10.64
N GLN A 115 -14.64 -1.39 -10.60
CA GLN A 115 -14.21 -2.05 -9.38
C GLN A 115 -12.89 -1.44 -8.91
N PHE A 116 -12.93 -0.74 -7.78
CA PHE A 116 -11.74 -0.26 -7.11
C PHE A 116 -11.17 -1.38 -6.25
N MET A 117 -9.95 -1.78 -6.56
CA MET A 117 -9.34 -2.98 -5.99
C MET A 117 -8.03 -2.64 -5.29
N VAL A 118 -7.75 -3.40 -4.24
CA VAL A 118 -6.40 -3.49 -3.64
C VAL A 118 -5.83 -4.86 -3.97
N ILE A 119 -4.60 -4.87 -4.44
CA ILE A 119 -3.89 -6.08 -4.86
C ILE A 119 -2.59 -6.17 -4.06
N SER A 120 -2.30 -7.35 -3.52
CA SER A 120 -1.01 -7.68 -2.94
C SER A 120 -0.27 -8.66 -3.83
N VAL A 121 0.97 -8.33 -4.14
CA VAL A 121 1.87 -9.15 -4.95
C VAL A 121 3.06 -9.55 -4.08
N ASP A 122 3.49 -10.80 -4.19
CA ASP A 122 4.71 -11.28 -3.54
C ASP A 122 5.94 -10.62 -4.18
N LYS A 123 6.73 -9.94 -3.35
CA LYS A 123 7.90 -9.18 -3.77
C LYS A 123 8.98 -10.03 -4.45
N ASN A 124 9.06 -11.30 -4.10
CA ASN A 124 10.12 -12.19 -4.61
C ASN A 124 9.74 -12.86 -5.92
N SER A 125 8.48 -13.22 -6.10
CA SER A 125 8.03 -14.02 -7.24
C SER A 125 7.14 -13.26 -8.23
N GLY A 126 6.58 -12.11 -7.85
CA GLY A 126 5.59 -11.40 -8.66
C GLY A 126 4.20 -12.04 -8.65
N LYS A 127 3.98 -13.12 -7.89
CA LYS A 127 2.68 -13.78 -7.81
C LYS A 127 1.71 -12.96 -6.96
N THR A 128 0.45 -12.90 -7.38
CA THR A 128 -0.61 -12.31 -6.58
C THR A 128 -0.85 -13.13 -5.33
N ASN A 129 -0.69 -12.52 -4.15
CA ASN A 129 -1.03 -13.12 -2.86
C ASN A 129 -2.55 -13.09 -2.64
N TRP A 130 -3.13 -11.92 -2.84
CA TRP A 130 -4.57 -11.69 -2.72
C TRP A 130 -4.97 -10.43 -3.50
N LYS A 131 -6.26 -10.34 -3.78
CA LYS A 131 -6.91 -9.15 -4.34
C LYS A 131 -8.28 -8.98 -3.69
N THR A 132 -8.68 -7.74 -3.45
CA THR A 132 -9.95 -7.41 -2.81
C THR A 132 -10.60 -6.24 -3.54
N ILE A 133 -11.88 -6.35 -3.87
CA ILE A 133 -12.70 -5.24 -4.33
C ILE A 133 -13.12 -4.47 -3.08
N VAL A 134 -12.71 -3.22 -2.99
CA VAL A 134 -13.05 -2.31 -1.86
C VAL A 134 -14.31 -1.53 -2.15
N LYS A 135 -14.56 -1.20 -3.43
CA LYS A 135 -15.74 -0.45 -3.87
C LYS A 135 -16.08 -0.78 -5.31
N GLU A 136 -17.35 -0.74 -5.64
CA GLU A 136 -17.83 -0.81 -7.01
C GLU A 136 -18.75 0.38 -7.23
N GLU A 137 -18.37 1.29 -8.10
CA GLU A 137 -19.16 2.49 -8.40
C GLU A 137 -18.81 3.10 -9.75
N LEU A 138 -19.65 4.00 -10.19
CA LEU A 138 -19.37 4.84 -11.35
C LEU A 138 -18.43 5.97 -10.93
N PRO A 139 -17.25 6.12 -11.55
CA PRO A 139 -16.34 7.21 -11.26
C PRO A 139 -17.00 8.58 -11.52
N GLU A 140 -16.92 9.47 -10.56
CA GLU A 140 -17.43 10.85 -10.71
C GLU A 140 -16.48 11.70 -11.55
N GLU A 141 -15.17 11.44 -11.40
CA GLU A 141 -14.11 12.18 -12.09
C GLU A 141 -13.68 11.48 -13.38
N ARG A 142 -12.98 12.24 -14.22
CA ARG A 142 -12.42 11.74 -15.47
C ARG A 142 -11.26 10.79 -15.22
N THR A 143 -11.08 9.84 -16.12
CA THR A 143 -9.83 9.06 -16.16
C THR A 143 -8.72 9.93 -16.74
N HIS A 144 -7.58 9.98 -16.06
CA HIS A 144 -6.35 10.52 -16.63
C HIS A 144 -5.73 9.45 -17.55
N GLU A 145 -5.42 9.82 -18.77
CA GLU A 145 -4.68 8.98 -19.71
C GLU A 145 -3.17 9.14 -19.54
#